data_8d25ee453a9d3db5aaaa65d018fc0735
#
_entry.id   8d25ee453a9d3db5aaaa65d018fc0735
#
_cell.length_a   1.000
_cell.length_b   1.000
_cell.length_c   1.000
_cell.angle_alpha   90.00
_cell.angle_beta   90.00
_cell.angle_gamma   90.00
#
_symmetry.space_group_name_H-M   'P 1'
#
loop_
_entity.id
_entity.type
_entity.pdbx_description
1 polymer ?
#
loop_
_entity_poly.entity_id
_entity_poly.type
_entity_poly.pdbx_seq_one_letter_code
_entity_poly.pdbx_strand_id
1 'polypeptide(L)'
;MNYIDNIRLDDCFTKDNDLALMNGVQALVRLLIEQAKLDKDNGLVTHGYVSGYPGSPLGTLDLELGRSKKHLEKHNIIFQPAVNEELAATAAWGTQMLGLYDRPQIDGVFSMWYGKGPGLDRSMDALRHANMGGVSMKGGMVLAVADDPIGKSSTIAYQSEQSLISAGIPVFYPANVDEVIPMGLQAFALSRYAGICVALKITSDTADSNSVIDLGKLRPISVSYTHLTLPTR
;
A
#
# COMPACT_ATOMS: atom_id res chain seq x y z
N MET A 1 17.12 -32.32 -6.08
CA MET A 1 16.34 -31.47 -5.14
C MET A 1 17.35 -30.65 -4.35
N ASN A 2 17.50 -29.39 -4.69
CA ASN A 2 18.33 -28.49 -3.88
C ASN A 2 17.51 -28.10 -2.66
N TYR A 3 17.86 -28.60 -1.50
CA TYR A 3 17.33 -28.15 -0.23
C TYR A 3 17.73 -26.68 -0.07
N ILE A 4 16.78 -25.80 0.25
CA ILE A 4 17.06 -24.42 0.64
C ILE A 4 17.61 -24.51 2.07
N ASP A 5 18.94 -24.65 2.18
CA ASP A 5 19.64 -24.55 3.45
C ASP A 5 19.62 -23.08 3.89
N ASN A 6 19.08 -22.82 5.09
CA ASN A 6 19.02 -21.54 5.77
C ASN A 6 17.90 -20.55 5.34
N ILE A 7 16.63 -20.95 5.46
CA ILE A 7 15.50 -20.00 5.43
C ILE A 7 15.51 -19.19 6.74
N ARG A 8 15.55 -17.85 6.64
CA ARG A 8 15.41 -16.93 7.77
C ARG A 8 14.02 -16.28 7.76
N LEU A 9 13.53 -15.92 8.93
CA LEU A 9 12.20 -15.28 9.06
C LEU A 9 12.14 -13.90 8.38
N ASP A 10 13.26 -13.22 8.22
CA ASP A 10 13.39 -11.92 7.60
C ASP A 10 13.73 -11.96 6.09
N ASP A 11 13.86 -13.17 5.51
CA ASP A 11 14.13 -13.34 4.08
C ASP A 11 13.09 -12.63 3.20
N CYS A 12 11.83 -12.62 3.63
CA CYS A 12 10.75 -11.91 2.94
C CYS A 12 10.97 -10.39 2.83
N PHE A 13 11.83 -9.79 3.67
CA PHE A 13 12.17 -8.37 3.65
C PHE A 13 13.58 -8.06 3.17
N THR A 14 14.49 -9.04 3.20
CA THR A 14 15.92 -8.83 2.96
C THR A 14 16.42 -9.40 1.65
N LYS A 15 15.79 -10.45 1.11
CA LYS A 15 16.18 -11.04 -0.17
C LYS A 15 15.80 -10.14 -1.34
N ASP A 16 16.67 -10.14 -2.35
CA ASP A 16 16.45 -9.48 -3.63
C ASP A 16 16.72 -10.49 -4.75
N ASN A 17 15.87 -10.47 -5.79
CA ASN A 17 16.00 -11.34 -6.97
C ASN A 17 16.03 -12.85 -6.67
N ASP A 18 15.36 -13.30 -5.61
CA ASP A 18 15.31 -14.68 -5.16
C ASP A 18 13.89 -15.06 -4.72
N LEU A 19 13.68 -16.34 -4.43
CA LEU A 19 12.42 -16.83 -3.88
C LEU A 19 12.31 -16.49 -2.40
N ALA A 20 11.17 -15.96 -1.98
CA ALA A 20 10.85 -15.68 -0.59
C ALA A 20 9.46 -16.19 -0.21
N LEU A 21 9.39 -16.95 0.89
CA LEU A 21 8.13 -17.37 1.48
C LEU A 21 7.56 -16.20 2.30
N MET A 22 6.30 -15.83 2.05
CA MET A 22 5.61 -14.81 2.83
C MET A 22 4.09 -15.00 2.81
N ASN A 23 3.42 -14.47 3.83
CA ASN A 23 1.97 -14.35 3.85
C ASN A 23 1.52 -13.00 3.26
N GLY A 24 0.18 -12.82 3.10
CA GLY A 24 -0.35 -11.59 2.52
C GLY A 24 -0.04 -10.33 3.33
N VAL A 25 0.03 -10.43 4.66
CA VAL A 25 0.43 -9.31 5.53
C VAL A 25 1.89 -8.93 5.31
N GLN A 26 2.78 -9.92 5.23
CA GLN A 26 4.20 -9.72 4.92
C GLN A 26 4.39 -9.18 3.50
N ALA A 27 3.56 -9.60 2.54
CA ALA A 27 3.57 -9.06 1.19
C ALA A 27 3.20 -7.56 1.15
N LEU A 28 2.27 -7.09 1.99
CA LEU A 28 1.97 -5.66 2.14
C LEU A 28 3.16 -4.86 2.70
N VAL A 29 3.87 -5.41 3.69
CA VAL A 29 5.09 -4.77 4.22
C VAL A 29 6.18 -4.76 3.15
N ARG A 30 6.36 -5.88 2.43
CA ARG A 30 7.33 -5.97 1.33
C ARG A 30 7.01 -5.01 0.19
N LEU A 31 5.73 -4.82 -0.15
CA LEU A 31 5.29 -3.84 -1.16
C LEU A 31 5.86 -2.44 -0.90
N LEU A 32 5.87 -2.00 0.36
CA LEU A 32 6.42 -0.68 0.72
C LEU A 32 7.93 -0.61 0.46
N ILE A 33 8.65 -1.68 0.77
CA ILE A 33 10.09 -1.79 0.50
C ILE A 33 10.36 -1.77 -1.01
N GLU A 34 9.58 -2.51 -1.79
CA GLU A 34 9.71 -2.53 -3.26
C GLU A 34 9.36 -1.18 -3.88
N GLN A 35 8.36 -0.46 -3.36
CA GLN A 35 8.06 0.89 -3.82
C GLN A 35 9.21 1.86 -3.56
N ALA A 36 9.83 1.79 -2.37
CA ALA A 36 10.99 2.63 -2.05
C ALA A 36 12.20 2.34 -2.95
N LYS A 37 12.45 1.05 -3.25
CA LYS A 37 13.51 0.63 -4.18
C LYS A 37 13.24 1.14 -5.60
N LEU A 38 12.01 0.96 -6.08
CA LEU A 38 11.58 1.40 -7.41
C LEU A 38 11.74 2.92 -7.56
N ASP A 39 11.37 3.70 -6.55
CA ASP A 39 11.54 5.14 -6.56
C ASP A 39 13.01 5.54 -6.65
N LYS A 40 13.86 4.90 -5.84
CA LYS A 40 15.31 5.12 -5.87
C LYS A 40 15.92 4.78 -7.24
N ASP A 41 15.52 3.66 -7.84
CA ASP A 41 16.01 3.22 -9.14
C ASP A 41 15.59 4.19 -10.27
N ASN A 42 14.43 4.85 -10.09
CA ASN A 42 13.94 5.92 -10.98
C ASN A 42 14.52 7.31 -10.65
N GLY A 43 15.45 7.42 -9.71
CA GLY A 43 16.10 8.68 -9.33
C GLY A 43 15.25 9.61 -8.47
N LEU A 44 14.18 9.10 -7.85
CA LEU A 44 13.33 9.86 -6.93
C LEU A 44 13.84 9.72 -5.49
N VAL A 45 13.87 10.82 -4.76
CA VAL A 45 14.12 10.86 -3.32
C VAL A 45 12.78 10.90 -2.60
N THR A 46 12.22 9.73 -2.31
CA THR A 46 10.92 9.62 -1.61
C THR A 46 11.08 8.99 -0.24
N HIS A 47 10.11 9.27 0.64
CA HIS A 47 9.92 8.58 1.90
C HIS A 47 8.59 7.82 1.87
N GLY A 48 8.48 6.77 2.68
CA GLY A 48 7.24 6.03 2.89
C GLY A 48 6.54 6.43 4.18
N TYR A 49 5.22 6.49 4.16
CA TYR A 49 4.40 6.71 5.36
C TYR A 49 3.27 5.68 5.42
N VAL A 50 3.17 4.99 6.56
CA VAL A 50 2.12 3.99 6.78
C VAL A 50 1.35 4.34 8.04
N SER A 51 0.04 4.42 7.92
CA SER A 51 -0.85 4.65 9.06
C SER A 51 -2.18 3.95 8.85
N GLY A 52 -2.79 3.50 9.93
CA GLY A 52 -4.07 2.81 9.91
C GLY A 52 -4.49 2.42 11.32
N TYR A 53 -5.48 1.55 11.38
CA TYR A 53 -5.98 1.00 12.63
C TYR A 53 -6.20 -0.51 12.51
N PRO A 54 -5.76 -1.32 13.49
CA PRO A 54 -5.84 -2.78 13.40
C PRO A 54 -7.28 -3.27 13.36
N GLY A 55 -7.55 -4.21 12.48
CA GLY A 55 -8.83 -4.85 12.35
C GLY A 55 -8.77 -6.04 11.40
N SER A 56 -9.43 -7.13 11.74
CA SER A 56 -9.45 -8.33 10.91
C SER A 56 -10.06 -8.05 9.53
N PRO A 57 -9.43 -8.57 8.43
CA PRO A 57 -8.32 -9.52 8.37
C PRO A 57 -6.90 -8.93 8.47
N LEU A 58 -6.70 -7.62 8.54
CA LEU A 58 -5.38 -7.00 8.70
C LEU A 58 -5.02 -6.69 10.16
N GLY A 59 -5.60 -7.41 11.11
CA GLY A 59 -5.36 -7.21 12.55
C GLY A 59 -3.92 -7.46 13.01
N THR A 60 -3.12 -8.20 12.22
CA THR A 60 -1.71 -8.48 12.52
C THR A 60 -0.74 -7.57 11.77
N LEU A 61 -1.22 -6.69 10.89
CA LEU A 61 -0.36 -5.81 10.09
C LEU A 61 0.45 -4.85 10.97
N ASP A 62 -0.15 -4.30 12.04
CA ASP A 62 0.54 -3.45 13.00
C ASP A 62 1.75 -4.15 13.64
N LEU A 63 1.55 -5.41 14.04
CA LEU A 63 2.60 -6.21 14.65
C LEU A 63 3.72 -6.48 13.64
N GLU A 64 3.38 -6.78 12.39
CA GLU A 64 4.37 -7.07 11.35
C GLU A 64 5.14 -5.80 10.95
N LEU A 65 4.46 -4.64 10.81
CA LEU A 65 5.11 -3.35 10.60
C LEU A 65 6.06 -3.00 11.76
N GLY A 66 5.63 -3.25 13.01
CA GLY A 66 6.46 -3.03 14.19
C GLY A 66 7.69 -3.94 14.23
N ARG A 67 7.54 -5.23 13.91
CA ARG A 67 8.64 -6.21 13.84
C ARG A 67 9.64 -5.86 12.73
N SER A 68 9.11 -5.36 11.61
CA SER A 68 9.90 -4.99 10.42
C SER A 68 10.48 -3.58 10.48
N LYS A 69 10.36 -2.88 11.61
CA LYS A 69 10.77 -1.47 11.76
C LYS A 69 12.16 -1.19 11.22
N LYS A 70 13.16 -2.02 11.54
CA LYS A 70 14.54 -1.84 11.06
C LYS A 70 14.66 -1.91 9.54
N HIS A 71 13.86 -2.79 8.90
CA HIS A 71 13.83 -2.93 7.45
C HIS A 71 13.15 -1.72 6.80
N LEU A 72 12.06 -1.24 7.39
CA LEU A 72 11.33 -0.05 6.94
C LEU A 72 12.21 1.21 7.04
N GLU A 73 12.84 1.44 8.20
CA GLU A 73 13.72 2.59 8.44
C GLU A 73 14.90 2.66 7.45
N LYS A 74 15.47 1.50 7.07
CA LYS A 74 16.53 1.41 6.05
C LYS A 74 16.09 1.98 4.69
N HIS A 75 14.79 1.97 4.41
CA HIS A 75 14.18 2.48 3.18
C HIS A 75 13.42 3.80 3.39
N ASN A 76 13.69 4.51 4.50
CA ASN A 76 13.02 5.77 4.86
C ASN A 76 11.49 5.65 4.94
N ILE A 77 10.99 4.52 5.45
CA ILE A 77 9.57 4.25 5.64
C ILE A 77 9.23 4.40 7.11
N ILE A 78 8.26 5.25 7.41
CA ILE A 78 7.77 5.53 8.77
C ILE A 78 6.43 4.83 8.95
N PHE A 79 6.35 3.96 9.96
CA PHE A 79 5.09 3.42 10.46
C PHE A 79 4.63 4.23 11.67
N GLN A 80 3.45 4.83 11.56
CA GLN A 80 2.80 5.62 12.59
C GLN A 80 1.41 5.05 12.87
N PRO A 81 1.22 4.21 13.90
CA PRO A 81 -0.12 3.75 14.27
C PRO A 81 -1.00 4.94 14.65
N ALA A 82 -2.26 4.91 14.23
CA ALA A 82 -3.21 5.96 14.52
C ALA A 82 -4.15 5.59 15.67
N VAL A 83 -4.80 6.59 16.24
CA VAL A 83 -5.82 6.40 17.27
C VAL A 83 -7.12 5.83 16.68
N ASN A 84 -7.38 6.12 15.39
CA ASN A 84 -8.47 5.57 14.61
C ASN A 84 -8.21 5.71 13.10
N GLU A 85 -9.07 5.09 12.30
CA GLU A 85 -8.91 4.99 10.85
C GLU A 85 -9.04 6.34 10.14
N GLU A 86 -9.91 7.23 10.61
CA GLU A 86 -10.12 8.56 10.02
C GLU A 86 -8.91 9.47 10.22
N LEU A 87 -8.32 9.48 11.41
CA LEU A 87 -7.09 10.23 11.69
C LEU A 87 -5.91 9.66 10.89
N ALA A 88 -5.86 8.33 10.71
CA ALA A 88 -4.88 7.71 9.82
C ALA A 88 -5.02 8.18 8.37
N ALA A 89 -6.26 8.23 7.85
CA ALA A 89 -6.54 8.71 6.49
C ALA A 89 -6.15 10.18 6.30
N THR A 90 -6.49 11.02 7.26
CA THR A 90 -6.14 12.44 7.26
C THR A 90 -4.62 12.65 7.30
N ALA A 91 -3.91 11.89 8.16
CA ALA A 91 -2.46 11.96 8.23
C ALA A 91 -1.78 11.48 6.94
N ALA A 92 -2.25 10.36 6.36
CA ALA A 92 -1.75 9.87 5.08
C ALA A 92 -1.99 10.88 3.95
N TRP A 93 -3.17 11.50 3.89
CA TRP A 93 -3.44 12.57 2.93
C TRP A 93 -2.55 13.79 3.16
N GLY A 94 -2.33 14.18 4.42
CA GLY A 94 -1.41 15.28 4.77
C GLY A 94 -0.02 15.12 4.17
N THR A 95 0.49 13.89 4.05
CA THR A 95 1.79 13.62 3.40
C THR A 95 1.79 13.96 1.91
N GLN A 96 0.63 13.99 1.26
CA GLN A 96 0.49 14.31 -0.16
C GLN A 96 0.58 15.82 -0.44
N MET A 97 0.51 16.63 0.61
CA MET A 97 0.57 18.10 0.54
C MET A 97 2.00 18.66 0.59
N LEU A 98 3.03 17.81 0.47
CA LEU A 98 4.44 18.22 0.54
C LEU A 98 4.79 19.35 -0.43
N GLY A 99 4.20 19.35 -1.63
CA GLY A 99 4.40 20.38 -2.65
C GLY A 99 3.86 21.77 -2.29
N LEU A 100 3.10 21.91 -1.18
CA LEU A 100 2.63 23.20 -0.67
C LEU A 100 3.67 23.89 0.24
N TYR A 101 4.73 23.18 0.63
CA TYR A 101 5.79 23.72 1.48
C TYR A 101 6.94 24.26 0.64
N ASP A 102 7.53 25.38 1.09
CA ASP A 102 8.70 25.94 0.47
C ASP A 102 9.92 25.02 0.65
N ARG A 103 10.59 24.68 -0.45
CA ARG A 103 11.85 23.91 -0.49
C ARG A 103 11.79 22.55 0.21
N PRO A 104 10.92 21.64 -0.21
CA PRO A 104 10.93 20.29 0.33
C PRO A 104 12.28 19.61 0.07
N GLN A 105 12.79 18.87 1.06
CA GLN A 105 14.09 18.17 0.97
C GLN A 105 13.99 16.84 0.22
N ILE A 106 12.76 16.37 -0.06
CA ILE A 106 12.45 15.12 -0.75
C ILE A 106 11.44 15.39 -1.86
N ASP A 107 11.36 14.50 -2.84
CA ASP A 107 10.48 14.63 -3.98
C ASP A 107 9.01 14.37 -3.65
N GLY A 108 8.74 13.43 -2.75
CA GLY A 108 7.39 13.04 -2.37
C GLY A 108 7.36 12.03 -1.24
N VAL A 109 6.16 11.75 -0.76
CA VAL A 109 5.89 10.69 0.23
C VAL A 109 4.87 9.72 -0.35
N PHE A 110 5.26 8.46 -0.61
CA PHE A 110 4.28 7.44 -0.90
C PHE A 110 3.63 6.98 0.41
N SER A 111 2.31 6.89 0.43
CA SER A 111 1.61 6.55 1.67
C SER A 111 0.68 5.37 1.51
N MET A 112 0.60 4.55 2.56
CA MET A 112 -0.37 3.47 2.67
C MET A 112 -1.24 3.69 3.91
N TRP A 113 -2.54 3.83 3.69
CA TRP A 113 -3.54 3.70 4.72
C TRP A 113 -3.99 2.24 4.80
N TYR A 114 -4.30 1.73 6.00
CA TYR A 114 -4.92 0.42 6.16
C TYR A 114 -6.04 0.46 7.19
N GLY A 115 -7.08 -0.33 6.92
CA GLY A 115 -8.23 -0.50 7.79
C GLY A 115 -9.20 -1.54 7.24
N LYS A 116 -10.07 -2.05 8.11
CA LYS A 116 -11.17 -2.93 7.72
C LYS A 116 -12.35 -2.15 7.16
N GLY A 117 -13.34 -2.85 6.56
CA GLY A 117 -14.52 -2.23 5.97
C GLY A 117 -15.22 -1.20 6.85
N PRO A 118 -15.62 -1.49 8.11
CA PRO A 118 -16.18 -0.48 9.01
C PRO A 118 -15.26 0.71 9.29
N GLY A 119 -13.94 0.50 9.26
CA GLY A 119 -12.96 1.58 9.36
C GLY A 119 -12.88 2.43 8.09
N LEU A 120 -13.10 1.81 6.93
CA LEU A 120 -13.25 2.54 5.66
C LEU A 120 -14.48 3.45 5.73
N ASP A 121 -15.63 2.95 6.16
CA ASP A 121 -16.85 3.77 6.32
C ASP A 121 -16.63 4.96 7.24
N ARG A 122 -15.96 4.75 8.37
CA ARG A 122 -15.60 5.82 9.29
C ARG A 122 -14.71 6.88 8.64
N SER A 123 -13.85 6.49 7.72
CA SER A 123 -12.87 7.38 7.07
C SER A 123 -13.38 8.02 5.78
N MET A 124 -14.62 7.72 5.36
CA MET A 124 -15.11 8.12 4.03
C MET A 124 -15.13 9.64 3.81
N ASP A 125 -15.35 10.45 4.81
CA ASP A 125 -15.28 11.91 4.68
C ASP A 125 -13.84 12.35 4.33
N ALA A 126 -12.86 11.94 5.12
CA ALA A 126 -11.45 12.24 4.87
C ALA A 126 -10.97 11.69 3.52
N LEU A 127 -11.36 10.47 3.15
CA LEU A 127 -10.97 9.84 1.88
C LEU A 127 -11.61 10.51 0.66
N ARG A 128 -12.87 10.96 0.75
CA ARG A 128 -13.52 11.75 -0.31
C ARG A 128 -12.80 13.08 -0.51
N HIS A 129 -12.45 13.77 0.58
CA HIS A 129 -11.69 15.02 0.52
C HIS A 129 -10.29 14.78 -0.07
N ALA A 130 -9.60 13.72 0.33
CA ALA A 130 -8.30 13.35 -0.23
C ALA A 130 -8.39 13.08 -1.74
N ASN A 131 -9.43 12.36 -2.17
CA ASN A 131 -9.62 12.02 -3.57
C ASN A 131 -9.99 13.25 -4.43
N MET A 132 -10.77 14.18 -3.88
CA MET A 132 -11.15 15.44 -4.55
C MET A 132 -10.04 16.48 -4.53
N GLY A 133 -9.30 16.56 -3.42
CA GLY A 133 -8.14 17.47 -3.27
C GLY A 133 -6.91 17.02 -4.04
N GLY A 134 -6.89 15.75 -4.38
CA GLY A 134 -5.80 15.12 -5.13
C GLY A 134 -4.64 14.62 -4.27
N VAL A 135 -3.81 13.77 -4.88
CA VAL A 135 -2.59 13.23 -4.28
C VAL A 135 -1.36 13.61 -5.13
N SER A 136 -0.20 13.59 -4.50
CA SER A 136 1.05 13.98 -5.15
C SER A 136 1.43 13.03 -6.28
N MET A 137 1.84 13.57 -7.44
CA MET A 137 2.37 12.81 -8.58
C MET A 137 3.69 12.09 -8.26
N LYS A 138 4.43 12.54 -7.26
CA LYS A 138 5.67 11.92 -6.79
C LYS A 138 5.48 11.14 -5.47
N GLY A 139 4.32 11.25 -4.85
CA GLY A 139 3.93 10.54 -3.64
C GLY A 139 3.09 9.31 -3.95
N GLY A 140 1.80 9.53 -4.11
CA GLY A 140 0.79 8.48 -4.28
C GLY A 140 0.25 7.98 -2.94
N MET A 141 -1.03 7.61 -2.95
CA MET A 141 -1.72 7.10 -1.76
C MET A 141 -2.49 5.82 -2.09
N VAL A 142 -2.11 4.73 -1.44
CA VAL A 142 -2.76 3.42 -1.56
C VAL A 142 -3.52 3.10 -0.27
N LEU A 143 -4.73 2.59 -0.43
CA LEU A 143 -5.60 2.17 0.67
C LEU A 143 -5.62 0.64 0.73
N ALA A 144 -4.94 0.03 1.69
CA ALA A 144 -5.05 -1.40 1.97
C ALA A 144 -6.36 -1.66 2.73
N VAL A 145 -7.42 -1.97 1.99
CA VAL A 145 -8.75 -2.17 2.54
C VAL A 145 -8.99 -3.65 2.83
N ALA A 146 -9.26 -3.93 4.09
CA ALA A 146 -9.44 -5.29 4.60
C ALA A 146 -10.92 -5.68 4.62
N ASP A 147 -11.29 -6.67 3.81
CA ASP A 147 -12.63 -7.21 3.76
C ASP A 147 -12.69 -8.67 4.23
N ASP A 148 -13.77 -8.97 4.94
CA ASP A 148 -14.11 -10.32 5.39
C ASP A 148 -15.56 -10.64 4.93
N PRO A 149 -15.73 -11.03 3.64
CA PRO A 149 -17.06 -11.18 3.03
C PRO A 149 -17.94 -12.25 3.69
N ILE A 150 -17.33 -13.23 4.34
CA ILE A 150 -18.05 -14.32 5.02
C ILE A 150 -18.13 -14.14 6.54
N GLY A 151 -17.55 -13.06 7.09
CA GLY A 151 -17.51 -12.82 8.52
C GLY A 151 -16.70 -13.85 9.32
N LYS A 152 -15.64 -14.41 8.73
CA LYS A 152 -14.79 -15.44 9.33
C LYS A 152 -14.14 -14.97 10.64
N SER A 153 -13.65 -13.75 10.65
CA SER A 153 -12.92 -13.17 11.78
C SER A 153 -13.38 -11.74 12.13
N SER A 154 -14.25 -11.16 11.33
CA SER A 154 -14.89 -9.87 11.59
C SER A 154 -16.24 -10.05 12.28
N THR A 155 -16.73 -9.02 12.99
CA THR A 155 -18.04 -9.05 13.66
C THR A 155 -19.19 -9.16 12.67
N ILE A 156 -19.03 -8.61 11.46
CA ILE A 156 -20.00 -8.64 10.35
C ILE A 156 -19.30 -8.94 9.04
N ALA A 157 -20.02 -9.56 8.11
CA ALA A 157 -19.60 -9.66 6.72
C ALA A 157 -19.56 -8.26 6.09
N TYR A 158 -18.55 -7.99 5.26
CA TYR A 158 -18.38 -6.66 4.69
C TYR A 158 -17.81 -6.71 3.25
N GLN A 159 -18.24 -5.73 2.46
CA GLN A 159 -17.78 -5.48 1.10
C GLN A 159 -17.53 -3.97 0.92
N SER A 160 -16.30 -3.61 0.63
CA SER A 160 -15.86 -2.21 0.57
C SER A 160 -16.07 -1.56 -0.79
N GLU A 161 -16.32 -2.33 -1.85
CA GLU A 161 -16.37 -1.84 -3.22
C GLU A 161 -17.40 -0.73 -3.40
N GLN A 162 -18.59 -0.84 -2.83
CA GLN A 162 -19.66 0.15 -2.97
C GLN A 162 -19.26 1.50 -2.39
N SER A 163 -18.62 1.49 -1.20
CA SER A 163 -18.10 2.70 -0.56
C SER A 163 -16.98 3.33 -1.40
N LEU A 164 -16.05 2.53 -1.92
CA LEU A 164 -14.96 3.00 -2.77
C LEU A 164 -15.46 3.55 -4.11
N ILE A 165 -16.41 2.87 -4.78
CA ILE A 165 -17.04 3.34 -6.02
C ILE A 165 -17.72 4.69 -5.77
N SER A 166 -18.47 4.83 -4.67
CA SER A 166 -19.15 6.08 -4.34
C SER A 166 -18.21 7.25 -4.04
N ALA A 167 -16.94 6.95 -3.73
CA ALA A 167 -15.87 7.95 -3.53
C ALA A 167 -15.03 8.18 -4.80
N GLY A 168 -15.28 7.46 -5.89
CA GLY A 168 -14.48 7.52 -7.12
C GLY A 168 -13.06 6.94 -6.95
N ILE A 169 -12.89 5.98 -6.05
CA ILE A 169 -11.60 5.34 -5.74
C ILE A 169 -11.51 4.01 -6.50
N PRO A 170 -10.58 3.84 -7.46
CA PRO A 170 -10.36 2.58 -8.14
C PRO A 170 -9.88 1.48 -7.19
N VAL A 171 -10.23 0.22 -7.50
CA VAL A 171 -9.92 -0.93 -6.65
C VAL A 171 -9.09 -1.95 -7.42
N PHE A 172 -7.93 -2.30 -6.88
CA PHE A 172 -7.20 -3.51 -7.24
C PHE A 172 -7.56 -4.62 -6.25
N TYR A 173 -7.81 -5.82 -6.76
CA TYR A 173 -8.19 -6.95 -5.93
C TYR A 173 -7.31 -8.16 -6.25
N PRO A 174 -6.20 -8.37 -5.52
CA PRO A 174 -5.34 -9.53 -5.67
C PRO A 174 -6.10 -10.83 -5.39
N ALA A 175 -6.04 -11.78 -6.31
CA ALA A 175 -6.65 -13.10 -6.13
C ALA A 175 -5.87 -13.99 -5.14
N ASN A 176 -4.58 -13.73 -4.98
CA ASN A 176 -3.66 -14.49 -4.12
C ASN A 176 -2.50 -13.61 -3.63
N VAL A 177 -1.63 -14.19 -2.80
CA VAL A 177 -0.49 -13.46 -2.20
C VAL A 177 0.51 -12.99 -3.26
N ASP A 178 0.68 -13.75 -4.36
CA ASP A 178 1.65 -13.42 -5.43
C ASP A 178 1.30 -12.13 -6.15
N GLU A 179 0.02 -11.74 -6.16
CA GLU A 179 -0.48 -10.54 -6.81
C GLU A 179 -0.45 -9.30 -5.93
N VAL A 180 -0.25 -9.43 -4.60
CA VAL A 180 -0.29 -8.30 -3.66
C VAL A 180 0.76 -7.25 -4.01
N ILE A 181 2.02 -7.68 -4.20
CA ILE A 181 3.11 -6.74 -4.49
C ILE A 181 2.96 -6.13 -5.89
N PRO A 182 2.82 -6.89 -6.99
CA PRO A 182 2.71 -6.30 -8.32
C PRO A 182 1.48 -5.39 -8.47
N MET A 183 0.31 -5.79 -7.96
CA MET A 183 -0.88 -4.93 -7.99
C MET A 183 -0.74 -3.71 -7.09
N GLY A 184 -0.07 -3.83 -5.93
CA GLY A 184 0.21 -2.70 -5.06
C GLY A 184 1.15 -1.68 -5.70
N LEU A 185 2.20 -2.11 -6.41
CA LEU A 185 3.06 -1.22 -7.20
C LEU A 185 2.28 -0.52 -8.32
N GLN A 186 1.37 -1.25 -8.99
CA GLN A 186 0.47 -0.65 -9.99
C GLN A 186 -0.50 0.35 -9.35
N ALA A 187 -1.00 0.08 -8.15
CA ALA A 187 -1.87 1.00 -7.43
C ALA A 187 -1.15 2.31 -7.10
N PHE A 188 0.12 2.28 -6.66
CA PHE A 188 0.93 3.48 -6.50
C PHE A 188 1.16 4.20 -7.83
N ALA A 189 1.49 3.48 -8.90
CA ALA A 189 1.69 4.06 -10.22
C ALA A 189 0.40 4.74 -10.73
N LEU A 190 -0.77 4.10 -10.59
CA LEU A 190 -2.06 4.67 -10.97
C LEU A 190 -2.41 5.88 -10.11
N SER A 191 -2.17 5.80 -8.79
CA SER A 191 -2.40 6.90 -7.87
C SER A 191 -1.62 8.16 -8.27
N ARG A 192 -0.35 8.01 -8.60
CA ARG A 192 0.51 9.10 -9.10
C ARG A 192 0.06 9.63 -10.45
N TYR A 193 -0.28 8.73 -11.36
CA TYR A 193 -0.70 9.09 -12.71
C TYR A 193 -2.01 9.88 -12.74
N ALA A 194 -3.01 9.41 -11.99
CA ALA A 194 -4.34 9.98 -11.97
C ALA A 194 -4.53 11.09 -10.91
N GLY A 195 -3.60 11.21 -9.96
CA GLY A 195 -3.69 12.18 -8.86
C GLY A 195 -4.79 11.83 -7.84
N ILE A 196 -5.10 10.55 -7.65
CA ILE A 196 -6.19 10.06 -6.80
C ILE A 196 -5.73 8.97 -5.84
N CYS A 197 -6.52 8.71 -4.79
CA CYS A 197 -6.35 7.51 -3.98
C CYS A 197 -6.69 6.26 -4.79
N VAL A 198 -6.00 5.15 -4.51
CA VAL A 198 -6.28 3.84 -5.13
C VAL A 198 -6.35 2.79 -4.04
N ALA A 199 -7.39 1.95 -4.07
CA ALA A 199 -7.56 0.88 -3.10
C ALA A 199 -6.90 -0.42 -3.57
N LEU A 200 -6.29 -1.13 -2.61
CA LEU A 200 -5.82 -2.50 -2.72
C LEU A 200 -6.65 -3.32 -1.73
N LYS A 201 -7.63 -4.08 -2.24
CA LYS A 201 -8.52 -4.87 -1.41
C LYS A 201 -7.84 -6.17 -1.00
N ILE A 202 -7.82 -6.45 0.30
CA ILE A 202 -7.24 -7.66 0.89
C ILE A 202 -8.34 -8.41 1.64
N THR A 203 -8.59 -9.66 1.26
CA THR A 203 -9.51 -10.53 1.99
C THR A 203 -8.79 -11.38 3.03
N SER A 204 -9.56 -12.01 3.93
CA SER A 204 -9.02 -12.95 4.92
C SER A 204 -8.19 -14.05 4.28
N ASP A 205 -8.65 -14.59 3.14
CA ASP A 205 -7.94 -15.67 2.45
C ASP A 205 -6.59 -15.19 1.90
N THR A 206 -6.53 -13.99 1.34
CA THR A 206 -5.27 -13.41 0.86
C THR A 206 -4.35 -13.04 2.01
N ALA A 207 -4.87 -12.46 3.10
CA ALA A 207 -4.05 -12.04 4.25
C ALA A 207 -3.40 -13.23 4.97
N ASP A 208 -4.16 -14.32 5.16
CA ASP A 208 -3.77 -15.50 5.95
C ASP A 208 -2.99 -16.57 5.14
N SER A 209 -3.11 -16.53 3.80
CA SER A 209 -2.43 -17.50 2.94
C SER A 209 -0.92 -17.21 2.84
N ASN A 210 -0.17 -18.28 2.54
CA ASN A 210 1.27 -18.18 2.29
C ASN A 210 1.57 -18.54 0.84
N SER A 211 2.55 -17.87 0.25
CA SER A 211 3.09 -18.18 -1.07
C SER A 211 4.60 -17.99 -1.13
N VAL A 212 5.23 -18.68 -2.08
CA VAL A 212 6.65 -18.48 -2.41
C VAL A 212 6.72 -17.54 -3.60
N ILE A 213 7.11 -16.29 -3.34
CA ILE A 213 7.15 -15.22 -4.34
C ILE A 213 8.54 -15.14 -4.96
N ASP A 214 8.59 -15.09 -6.28
CA ASP A 214 9.82 -14.80 -7.04
C ASP A 214 10.04 -13.29 -7.12
N LEU A 215 10.87 -12.77 -6.22
CA LEU A 215 11.17 -11.34 -6.13
C LEU A 215 11.93 -10.81 -7.36
N GLY A 216 12.61 -11.69 -8.11
CA GLY A 216 13.29 -11.32 -9.35
C GLY A 216 12.33 -11.06 -10.52
N LYS A 217 11.09 -11.49 -10.41
CA LYS A 217 10.04 -11.28 -11.42
C LYS A 217 9.07 -10.14 -11.10
N LEU A 218 9.25 -9.47 -9.98
CA LEU A 218 8.48 -8.28 -9.64
C LEU A 218 8.81 -7.18 -10.65
N ARG A 219 8.05 -7.11 -11.74
CA ARG A 219 8.17 -6.05 -12.74
C ARG A 219 7.08 -5.04 -12.52
N PRO A 220 7.41 -3.77 -12.21
CA PRO A 220 6.44 -2.71 -12.23
C PRO A 220 5.94 -2.55 -13.67
N ILE A 221 4.63 -2.52 -13.86
CA ILE A 221 4.07 -2.14 -15.15
C ILE A 221 4.31 -0.65 -15.31
N SER A 222 5.09 -0.27 -16.32
CA SER A 222 5.29 1.12 -16.67
C SER A 222 3.98 1.74 -17.09
N VAL A 223 3.46 2.70 -16.31
CA VAL A 223 2.38 3.58 -16.76
C VAL A 223 3.02 4.60 -17.69
N SER A 224 2.75 4.48 -18.98
CA SER A 224 3.29 5.41 -19.98
C SER A 224 2.60 6.77 -19.86
N TYR A 225 3.37 7.82 -19.61
CA TYR A 225 2.89 9.21 -19.63
C TYR A 225 2.67 9.79 -21.03
N THR A 226 2.81 9.00 -22.08
CA THR A 226 2.75 9.47 -23.48
C THR A 226 1.41 10.03 -23.91
N HIS A 227 0.36 9.96 -23.10
CA HIS A 227 -0.97 10.49 -23.43
C HIS A 227 -1.36 11.77 -22.66
N LEU A 228 -0.47 12.35 -21.87
CA LEU A 228 -0.76 13.56 -21.08
C LEU A 228 -0.43 14.88 -21.78
N THR A 229 0.05 14.88 -23.00
CA THR A 229 0.10 16.09 -23.80
C THR A 229 -1.27 16.33 -24.43
N LEU A 230 -2.14 17.02 -23.69
CA LEU A 230 -3.27 17.70 -24.33
C LEU A 230 -2.70 18.60 -25.43
N PRO A 231 -3.23 18.57 -26.68
CA PRO A 231 -2.83 19.53 -27.67
C PRO A 231 -3.16 20.93 -27.13
N THR A 232 -2.14 21.71 -26.83
CA THR A 232 -2.29 23.14 -26.59
C THR A 232 -2.84 23.75 -27.86
N ARG A 233 -4.09 24.22 -27.81
CA ARG A 233 -4.65 25.13 -28.81
C ARG A 233 -4.19 26.55 -28.52
#